data_a1d0fd3ffdd773a92b752887c3a6c728
#
_entry.id   a1d0fd3ffdd773a92b752887c3a6c728
#
_cell.length_a   1.000
_cell.length_b   1.000
_cell.length_c   1.000
_cell.angle_alpha   90.00
_cell.angle_beta   90.00
_cell.angle_gamma   90.00
#
_symmetry.space_group_name_H-M   'P 1'
#
loop_
_entity.id
_entity.type
_entity.pdbx_description
1 polymer ?
#
loop_
_entity_poly.entity_id
_entity_poly.type
_entity_poly.pdbx_seq_one_letter_code
_entity_poly.pdbx_strand_id
1 'polypeptide(L)'
;MSLQLSILGCHSATPRVNSHPTSQYLEINNSHFLIDCGEGTQRQMRKYKIGFSKINHIFISHLHGDHFFGLIGLISTFGILNREKDLHIYGPKGIKEITVLQLKLAKSWTKYKLFFHELTSTESELIFEDDKVTVHTIPLDHRVYTNGFLFKEKEKPRKLHIGNIELYDGEINRADYHNIKAGKDVVLSSGEIVPNSELTIAPAAAKSYAFCSDTAYKPDIVPIIKNVDLLYHEATFLKDREDLCEKTKHSTAEQAGNIAKKASVKKLIIGHYSSRYSNIEAFKEEAQTVFENVELAEAGNQYSTNTAPFSIKN
;
A
#
# COMPACT_ATOMS: atom_id res chain seq x y z
N MET A 1 -4.58 -9.19 -12.45
CA MET A 1 -4.28 -7.78 -12.07
C MET A 1 -3.26 -7.88 -10.95
N SER A 2 -2.12 -7.18 -11.03
CA SER A 2 -1.12 -7.36 -9.98
C SER A 2 -1.28 -6.35 -8.85
N LEU A 3 -1.54 -5.07 -9.12
CA LEU A 3 -1.68 -4.03 -8.09
C LEU A 3 -2.76 -3.02 -8.49
N GLN A 4 -3.68 -2.75 -7.57
CA GLN A 4 -4.70 -1.70 -7.67
C GLN A 4 -4.85 -1.00 -6.33
N LEU A 5 -4.69 0.32 -6.32
CA LEU A 5 -4.89 1.20 -5.18
C LEU A 5 -6.20 1.98 -5.38
N SER A 6 -7.07 1.99 -4.39
CA SER A 6 -8.29 2.80 -4.36
C SER A 6 -8.23 3.79 -3.20
N ILE A 7 -8.37 5.07 -3.46
CA ILE A 7 -8.40 6.11 -2.44
C ILE A 7 -9.80 6.21 -1.86
N LEU A 8 -9.94 6.02 -0.55
CA LEU A 8 -11.19 6.21 0.19
C LEU A 8 -11.27 7.59 0.83
N GLY A 9 -10.12 8.14 1.20
CA GLY A 9 -9.94 9.48 1.73
C GLY A 9 -8.46 9.87 1.67
N CYS A 10 -8.20 11.17 1.54
CA CYS A 10 -6.86 11.70 1.31
C CYS A 10 -6.70 13.17 1.79
N HIS A 11 -7.54 13.60 2.70
CA HIS A 11 -7.43 14.93 3.29
C HIS A 11 -6.91 14.87 4.73
N SER A 12 -6.28 15.96 5.17
CA SER A 12 -5.80 16.11 6.55
C SER A 12 -6.96 16.27 7.56
N ALA A 13 -6.63 16.31 8.84
CA ALA A 13 -7.54 16.22 9.99
C ALA A 13 -8.74 17.18 9.98
N THR A 14 -8.63 18.37 9.39
CA THR A 14 -9.73 19.35 9.43
C THR A 14 -10.88 18.94 8.51
N PRO A 15 -12.08 18.59 9.05
CA PRO A 15 -13.19 18.10 8.23
C PRO A 15 -13.70 19.12 7.23
N ARG A 16 -14.11 18.65 6.05
CA ARG A 16 -14.87 19.41 5.04
C ARG A 16 -16.04 18.55 4.55
N VAL A 17 -17.07 19.19 4.02
CA VAL A 17 -18.33 18.53 3.63
C VAL A 17 -18.10 17.37 2.66
N ASN A 18 -17.23 17.54 1.68
CA ASN A 18 -16.97 16.55 0.62
C ASN A 18 -15.56 15.95 0.68
N SER A 19 -14.85 16.07 1.80
CA SER A 19 -13.54 15.49 1.99
C SER A 19 -13.57 14.41 3.06
N HIS A 20 -12.72 13.41 2.91
CA HIS A 20 -12.60 12.29 3.82
C HIS A 20 -11.15 12.17 4.28
N PRO A 21 -10.94 11.93 5.59
CA PRO A 21 -9.61 11.73 6.14
C PRO A 21 -8.98 10.45 5.59
N THR A 22 -7.69 10.28 5.85
CA THR A 22 -6.85 9.28 5.22
C THR A 22 -7.38 7.85 5.36
N SER A 23 -7.61 7.21 4.24
CA SER A 23 -7.89 5.77 4.15
C SER A 23 -7.71 5.29 2.71
N GLN A 24 -7.08 4.13 2.54
CA GLN A 24 -6.81 3.54 1.24
C GLN A 24 -7.08 2.03 1.25
N TYR A 25 -7.55 1.52 0.13
CA TYR A 25 -7.72 0.10 -0.09
C TYR A 25 -6.76 -0.37 -1.17
N LEU A 26 -5.89 -1.31 -0.82
CA LEU A 26 -4.90 -1.89 -1.71
C LEU A 26 -5.27 -3.33 -2.05
N GLU A 27 -5.34 -3.64 -3.33
CA GLU A 27 -5.38 -5.00 -3.86
C GLU A 27 -4.06 -5.30 -4.58
N ILE A 28 -3.34 -6.30 -4.12
CA ILE A 28 -2.08 -6.75 -4.70
C ILE A 28 -2.09 -8.27 -4.76
N ASN A 29 -1.98 -8.83 -5.97
CA ASN A 29 -1.98 -10.27 -6.23
C ASN A 29 -3.13 -11.04 -5.53
N ASN A 30 -4.35 -10.47 -5.50
CA ASN A 30 -5.55 -10.94 -4.80
C ASN A 30 -5.45 -10.95 -3.26
N SER A 31 -4.42 -10.34 -2.67
CA SER A 31 -4.39 -10.00 -1.24
C SER A 31 -4.96 -8.59 -1.07
N HIS A 32 -5.73 -8.37 0.00
CA HIS A 32 -6.53 -7.15 0.20
C HIS A 32 -6.19 -6.52 1.53
N PHE A 33 -5.79 -5.26 1.49
CA PHE A 33 -5.32 -4.50 2.64
C PHE A 33 -6.08 -3.18 2.79
N LEU A 34 -6.36 -2.78 4.02
CA LEU A 34 -6.78 -1.42 4.34
C LEU A 34 -5.60 -0.69 4.98
N ILE A 35 -5.31 0.51 4.52
CA ILE A 35 -4.21 1.35 5.00
C ILE A 35 -4.83 2.62 5.53
N ASP A 36 -4.67 2.87 6.80
CA ASP A 36 -5.39 3.85 7.61
C ASP A 36 -6.91 3.68 7.55
N CYS A 37 -7.56 4.17 8.57
CA CYS A 37 -9.00 4.05 8.75
C CYS A 37 -9.53 5.31 9.43
N GLY A 38 -9.46 6.44 8.74
CA GLY A 38 -10.02 7.70 9.19
C GLY A 38 -11.53 7.64 9.32
N GLU A 39 -12.12 8.66 9.90
CA GLU A 39 -13.56 8.73 10.11
C GLU A 39 -14.33 8.59 8.80
N GLY A 40 -15.40 7.79 8.80
CA GLY A 40 -16.26 7.58 7.63
C GLY A 40 -15.75 6.55 6.61
N THR A 41 -14.58 5.92 6.82
CA THR A 41 -14.01 4.89 5.93
C THR A 41 -15.04 3.82 5.53
N GLN A 42 -15.83 3.31 6.47
CA GLN A 42 -16.86 2.31 6.17
C GLN A 42 -17.95 2.81 5.20
N ARG A 43 -18.27 4.11 5.23
CA ARG A 43 -19.22 4.72 4.27
C ARG A 43 -18.59 4.80 2.88
N GLN A 44 -17.32 5.19 2.81
CA GLN A 44 -16.57 5.24 1.56
C GLN A 44 -16.42 3.85 0.94
N MET A 45 -16.14 2.82 1.73
CA MET A 45 -16.13 1.43 1.25
C MET A 45 -17.47 1.04 0.61
N ARG A 46 -18.60 1.41 1.23
CA ARG A 46 -19.93 1.19 0.65
C ARG A 46 -20.14 1.97 -0.64
N LYS A 47 -19.79 3.26 -0.65
CA LYS A 47 -19.92 4.13 -1.82
C LYS A 47 -19.15 3.58 -3.03
N TYR A 48 -17.93 3.08 -2.82
CA TYR A 48 -17.07 2.55 -3.87
C TYR A 48 -17.14 1.03 -4.03
N LYS A 49 -18.15 0.38 -3.43
CA LYS A 49 -18.46 -1.05 -3.58
C LYS A 49 -17.30 -1.98 -3.19
N ILE A 50 -16.49 -1.57 -2.21
CA ILE A 50 -15.42 -2.40 -1.65
C ILE A 50 -16.03 -3.38 -0.65
N GLY A 51 -15.77 -4.68 -0.87
CA GLY A 51 -16.33 -5.75 -0.04
C GLY A 51 -15.64 -5.83 1.33
N PHE A 52 -16.39 -5.67 2.41
CA PHE A 52 -15.88 -5.78 3.79
C PHE A 52 -15.23 -7.13 4.10
N SER A 53 -15.78 -8.22 3.55
CA SER A 53 -15.28 -9.59 3.79
C SER A 53 -13.90 -9.88 3.22
N LYS A 54 -13.42 -9.04 2.29
CA LYS A 54 -12.11 -9.21 1.69
C LYS A 54 -10.97 -8.74 2.59
N ILE A 55 -11.23 -7.79 3.50
CA ILE A 55 -10.21 -7.16 4.34
C ILE A 55 -9.95 -8.03 5.57
N ASN A 56 -8.76 -8.59 5.68
CA ASN A 56 -8.30 -9.33 6.84
C ASN A 56 -7.11 -8.66 7.55
N HIS A 57 -6.49 -7.67 6.92
CA HIS A 57 -5.34 -6.96 7.44
C HIS A 57 -5.56 -5.45 7.30
N ILE A 58 -5.39 -4.72 8.40
CA ILE A 58 -5.49 -3.25 8.49
C ILE A 58 -4.17 -2.73 9.01
N PHE A 59 -3.60 -1.75 8.33
CA PHE A 59 -2.34 -1.10 8.70
C PHE A 59 -2.62 0.35 9.08
N ILE A 60 -2.32 0.72 10.32
CA ILE A 60 -2.52 2.08 10.85
C ILE A 60 -1.15 2.74 11.01
N SER A 61 -0.96 3.85 10.32
CA SER A 61 0.31 4.57 10.30
C SER A 61 0.66 5.18 11.66
N HIS A 62 -0.31 5.85 12.29
CA HIS A 62 -0.18 6.49 13.59
C HIS A 62 -1.55 6.74 14.25
N LEU A 63 -1.55 7.23 15.49
CA LEU A 63 -2.77 7.36 16.31
C LEU A 63 -3.38 8.78 16.30
N HIS A 64 -3.17 9.60 15.26
CA HIS A 64 -4.01 10.78 15.05
C HIS A 64 -5.39 10.38 14.50
N GLY A 65 -6.43 11.11 14.91
CA GLY A 65 -7.82 10.71 14.69
C GLY A 65 -8.19 10.52 13.22
N ASP A 66 -7.65 11.35 12.34
CA ASP A 66 -7.87 11.29 10.89
C ASP A 66 -7.26 10.04 10.22
N HIS A 67 -6.49 9.23 10.97
CA HIS A 67 -5.92 7.96 10.49
C HIS A 67 -6.54 6.72 11.12
N PHE A 68 -7.24 6.84 12.28
CA PHE A 68 -7.74 5.61 12.92
C PHE A 68 -9.11 5.71 13.61
N PHE A 69 -9.75 6.89 13.74
CA PHE A 69 -11.06 7.01 14.42
C PHE A 69 -12.19 6.24 13.72
N GLY A 70 -12.06 5.91 12.44
CA GLY A 70 -12.98 5.03 11.74
C GLY A 70 -12.86 3.55 12.10
N LEU A 71 -11.73 3.13 12.71
CA LEU A 71 -11.42 1.72 12.97
C LEU A 71 -12.47 1.05 13.86
N ILE A 72 -12.87 1.68 14.96
CA ILE A 72 -13.87 1.12 15.89
C ILE A 72 -15.24 0.93 15.21
N GLY A 73 -15.65 1.90 14.37
CA GLY A 73 -16.87 1.82 13.58
C GLY A 73 -16.81 0.69 12.54
N LEU A 74 -15.65 0.49 11.90
CA LEU A 74 -15.44 -0.59 10.95
C LEU A 74 -15.47 -1.96 11.62
N ILE A 75 -14.82 -2.13 12.78
CA ILE A 75 -14.85 -3.36 13.59
C ILE A 75 -16.29 -3.70 13.98
N SER A 76 -17.06 -2.71 14.43
CA SER A 76 -18.48 -2.91 14.78
C SER A 76 -19.29 -3.33 13.57
N THR A 77 -19.06 -2.70 12.40
CA THR A 77 -19.73 -3.05 11.14
C THR A 77 -19.41 -4.49 10.71
N PHE A 78 -18.18 -4.94 10.85
CA PHE A 78 -17.81 -6.34 10.61
C PHE A 78 -18.59 -7.31 11.50
N GLY A 79 -18.78 -6.96 12.78
CA GLY A 79 -19.60 -7.75 13.71
C GLY A 79 -21.07 -7.84 13.28
N ILE A 80 -21.68 -6.71 12.90
CA ILE A 80 -23.07 -6.64 12.40
C ILE A 80 -23.24 -7.47 11.12
N LEU A 81 -22.23 -7.51 10.27
CA LEU A 81 -22.22 -8.29 9.02
C LEU A 81 -21.86 -9.77 9.25
N ASN A 82 -21.86 -10.24 10.50
CA ASN A 82 -21.55 -11.61 10.88
C ASN A 82 -20.18 -12.11 10.37
N ARG A 83 -19.15 -11.27 10.49
CA ARG A 83 -17.79 -11.70 10.19
C ARG A 83 -17.36 -12.84 11.10
N GLU A 84 -16.77 -13.88 10.51
CA GLU A 84 -16.18 -15.03 11.22
C GLU A 84 -14.66 -15.07 11.12
N LYS A 85 -14.11 -14.49 10.03
CA LYS A 85 -12.67 -14.48 9.77
C LYS A 85 -11.94 -13.55 10.74
N ASP A 86 -10.80 -13.99 11.22
CA ASP A 86 -9.91 -13.20 12.06
C ASP A 86 -9.52 -11.88 11.38
N LEU A 87 -9.25 -10.84 12.19
CA LEU A 87 -8.82 -9.54 11.73
C LEU A 87 -7.48 -9.19 12.39
N HIS A 88 -6.50 -8.90 11.56
CA HIS A 88 -5.17 -8.48 11.98
C HIS A 88 -5.04 -6.97 11.83
N ILE A 89 -4.60 -6.30 12.88
CA ILE A 89 -4.43 -4.84 12.94
C ILE A 89 -2.97 -4.57 13.30
N TYR A 90 -2.27 -3.92 12.40
CA TYR A 90 -0.88 -3.49 12.56
C TYR A 90 -0.88 -1.98 12.82
N GLY A 91 -0.19 -1.54 13.85
CA GLY A 91 -0.15 -0.10 14.15
C GLY A 91 0.69 0.23 15.38
N PRO A 92 0.78 1.50 15.76
CA PRO A 92 1.59 1.93 16.91
C PRO A 92 1.14 1.28 18.23
N LYS A 93 2.06 1.19 19.18
CA LYS A 93 1.76 0.83 20.57
C LYS A 93 0.62 1.69 21.11
N GLY A 94 -0.35 1.06 21.77
CA GLY A 94 -1.56 1.69 22.31
C GLY A 94 -2.82 1.44 21.45
N ILE A 95 -2.68 1.00 20.18
CA ILE A 95 -3.85 0.73 19.31
C ILE A 95 -4.73 -0.38 19.87
N LYS A 96 -4.13 -1.41 20.48
CA LYS A 96 -4.85 -2.49 21.16
C LYS A 96 -5.64 -1.95 22.36
N GLU A 97 -4.98 -1.20 23.24
CA GLU A 97 -5.59 -0.67 24.46
C GLU A 97 -6.79 0.21 24.12
N ILE A 98 -6.64 1.18 23.22
CA ILE A 98 -7.73 2.10 22.81
C ILE A 98 -8.89 1.31 22.22
N THR A 99 -8.64 0.40 21.29
CA THR A 99 -9.70 -0.36 20.60
C THR A 99 -10.44 -1.28 21.57
N VAL A 100 -9.72 -2.03 22.41
CA VAL A 100 -10.31 -2.95 23.38
C VAL A 100 -11.09 -2.19 24.45
N LEU A 101 -10.59 -1.04 24.92
CA LEU A 101 -11.29 -0.21 25.89
C LEU A 101 -12.64 0.29 25.31
N GLN A 102 -12.66 0.79 24.07
CA GLN A 102 -13.88 1.23 23.40
C GLN A 102 -14.90 0.09 23.26
N LEU A 103 -14.48 -1.10 22.81
CA LEU A 103 -15.34 -2.27 22.70
C LEU A 103 -15.92 -2.70 24.06
N LYS A 104 -15.07 -2.71 25.11
CA LYS A 104 -15.44 -3.06 26.48
C LYS A 104 -16.49 -2.10 27.03
N LEU A 105 -16.26 -0.79 26.95
CA LEU A 105 -17.17 0.22 27.49
C LEU A 105 -18.49 0.27 26.71
N ALA A 106 -18.44 0.06 25.39
CA ALA A 106 -19.61 -0.02 24.53
C ALA A 106 -20.35 -1.36 24.63
N LYS A 107 -19.82 -2.35 25.40
CA LYS A 107 -20.32 -3.74 25.46
C LYS A 107 -20.50 -4.39 24.08
N SER A 108 -19.61 -4.02 23.13
CA SER A 108 -19.64 -4.45 21.74
C SER A 108 -18.54 -5.47 21.49
N TRP A 109 -18.81 -6.74 21.78
CA TRP A 109 -17.85 -7.82 21.55
C TRP A 109 -17.96 -8.38 20.13
N THR A 110 -16.81 -8.71 19.55
CA THR A 110 -16.76 -9.37 18.24
C THR A 110 -16.88 -10.89 18.38
N LYS A 111 -17.54 -11.55 17.42
CA LYS A 111 -17.57 -13.01 17.32
C LYS A 111 -16.31 -13.59 16.67
N TYR A 112 -15.49 -12.75 16.06
CA TYR A 112 -14.22 -13.08 15.42
C TYR A 112 -13.06 -12.56 16.26
N LYS A 113 -11.87 -13.13 16.08
CA LYS A 113 -10.68 -12.74 16.83
C LYS A 113 -10.06 -11.46 16.24
N LEU A 114 -9.60 -10.58 17.13
CA LEU A 114 -8.81 -9.41 16.82
C LEU A 114 -7.35 -9.69 17.23
N PHE A 115 -6.45 -9.64 16.28
CA PHE A 115 -5.01 -9.75 16.51
C PHE A 115 -4.38 -8.37 16.33
N PHE A 116 -3.70 -7.89 17.36
CA PHE A 116 -3.01 -6.61 17.33
C PHE A 116 -1.50 -6.84 17.25
N HIS A 117 -0.88 -6.26 16.25
CA HIS A 117 0.56 -6.26 16.01
C HIS A 117 1.06 -4.84 16.28
N GLU A 118 1.46 -4.58 17.53
CA GLU A 118 1.90 -3.25 17.95
C GLU A 118 3.35 -3.01 17.54
N LEU A 119 3.57 -1.94 16.76
CA LEU A 119 4.85 -1.57 16.19
C LEU A 119 5.55 -0.56 17.10
N THR A 120 6.85 -0.74 17.30
CA THR A 120 7.68 0.12 18.17
C THR A 120 9.07 0.39 17.60
N SER A 121 9.47 -0.32 16.54
CA SER A 121 10.79 -0.17 15.91
C SER A 121 10.90 1.15 15.15
N THR A 122 12.05 1.79 15.24
CA THR A 122 12.42 2.97 14.44
C THR A 122 13.20 2.60 13.18
N GLU A 123 13.42 1.32 12.96
CA GLU A 123 14.03 0.77 11.76
C GLU A 123 12.97 0.10 10.86
N SER A 124 13.29 -0.03 9.58
CA SER A 124 12.42 -0.79 8.65
C SER A 124 12.46 -2.27 8.97
N GLU A 125 11.30 -2.85 9.23
CA GLU A 125 11.18 -4.27 9.57
C GLU A 125 10.05 -4.94 8.77
N LEU A 126 10.20 -6.25 8.52
CA LEU A 126 9.16 -7.10 7.93
C LEU A 126 8.09 -7.37 8.98
N ILE A 127 6.87 -6.90 8.74
CA ILE A 127 5.74 -7.02 9.68
C ILE A 127 4.64 -7.98 9.21
N PHE A 128 4.59 -8.27 7.92
CA PHE A 128 3.66 -9.24 7.33
C PHE A 128 4.30 -9.94 6.15
N GLU A 129 4.06 -11.24 6.02
CA GLU A 129 4.46 -12.05 4.89
C GLU A 129 3.47 -13.18 4.67
N ASP A 130 3.06 -13.39 3.42
CA ASP A 130 2.36 -14.58 2.94
C ASP A 130 3.08 -15.17 1.70
N ASP A 131 2.44 -16.07 0.98
CA ASP A 131 2.97 -16.68 -0.24
C ASP A 131 3.08 -15.71 -1.43
N LYS A 132 2.48 -14.51 -1.34
CA LYS A 132 2.31 -13.56 -2.45
C LYS A 132 2.90 -12.20 -2.19
N VAL A 133 2.88 -11.71 -0.95
CA VAL A 133 3.16 -10.33 -0.58
C VAL A 133 3.99 -10.26 0.69
N THR A 134 4.91 -9.31 0.75
CA THR A 134 5.57 -8.88 1.98
C THR A 134 5.19 -7.44 2.30
N VAL A 135 5.10 -7.09 3.59
CA VAL A 135 4.91 -5.71 4.05
C VAL A 135 6.00 -5.34 5.04
N HIS A 136 6.67 -4.23 4.75
CA HIS A 136 7.70 -3.65 5.63
C HIS A 136 7.26 -2.29 6.13
N THR A 137 7.74 -1.90 7.31
CA THR A 137 7.59 -0.54 7.82
C THR A 137 8.53 0.42 7.08
N ILE A 138 8.09 1.67 6.98
CA ILE A 138 8.89 2.82 6.53
C ILE A 138 8.88 3.83 7.67
N PRO A 139 9.95 3.94 8.50
CA PRO A 139 9.98 4.89 9.61
C PRO A 139 9.87 6.33 9.12
N LEU A 140 8.85 7.06 9.60
CA LEU A 140 8.56 8.44 9.23
C LEU A 140 8.89 9.42 10.36
N ASP A 141 9.01 10.71 10.05
CA ASP A 141 9.29 11.79 11.01
C ASP A 141 8.03 12.62 11.28
N HIS A 142 7.29 12.26 12.31
CA HIS A 142 6.10 12.99 12.74
C HIS A 142 6.12 13.26 14.25
N ARG A 143 5.13 14.02 14.75
CA ARG A 143 5.04 14.39 16.19
C ARG A 143 4.75 13.23 17.11
N VAL A 144 4.23 12.14 16.58
CA VAL A 144 4.00 10.86 17.27
C VAL A 144 4.69 9.75 16.50
N TYR A 145 4.86 8.59 17.11
CA TYR A 145 5.39 7.42 16.43
C TYR A 145 4.56 7.12 15.17
N THR A 146 5.21 7.14 14.01
CA THR A 146 4.57 7.02 12.71
C THR A 146 5.40 6.14 11.79
N ASN A 147 4.71 5.21 11.11
CA ASN A 147 5.28 4.43 10.00
C ASN A 147 4.46 4.60 8.73
N GLY A 148 5.13 4.66 7.61
CA GLY A 148 4.60 4.24 6.34
C GLY A 148 4.69 2.72 6.16
N PHE A 149 4.22 2.22 5.02
CA PHE A 149 4.20 0.79 4.72
C PHE A 149 4.62 0.54 3.28
N LEU A 150 5.52 -0.43 3.10
CA LEU A 150 6.01 -0.87 1.81
C LEU A 150 5.46 -2.26 1.50
N PHE A 151 4.55 -2.35 0.55
CA PHE A 151 3.97 -3.58 0.03
C PHE A 151 4.75 -4.03 -1.20
N LYS A 152 5.25 -5.26 -1.20
CA LYS A 152 5.96 -5.85 -2.33
C LYS A 152 5.33 -7.18 -2.71
N GLU A 153 4.98 -7.33 -3.97
CA GLU A 153 4.62 -8.62 -4.55
C GLU A 153 5.87 -9.52 -4.57
N LYS A 154 5.73 -10.77 -4.16
CA LYS A 154 6.79 -11.76 -4.35
C LYS A 154 6.92 -12.15 -5.81
N GLU A 155 8.13 -12.40 -6.25
CA GLU A 155 8.37 -12.89 -7.61
C GLU A 155 7.66 -14.22 -7.84
N LYS A 156 6.97 -14.30 -8.98
CA LYS A 156 6.32 -15.53 -9.39
C LYS A 156 7.33 -16.45 -10.06
N PRO A 157 7.21 -17.78 -9.88
CA PRO A 157 8.05 -18.70 -10.63
C PRO A 157 7.81 -18.54 -12.14
N ARG A 158 8.83 -18.81 -12.93
CA ARG A 158 8.74 -18.83 -14.38
C ARG A 158 7.68 -19.84 -14.84
N LYS A 159 7.03 -19.56 -15.96
CA LYS A 159 6.04 -20.48 -16.56
C LYS A 159 6.76 -21.39 -17.55
N LEU A 160 6.47 -22.68 -17.51
CA LEU A 160 7.01 -23.62 -18.50
C LEU A 160 6.46 -23.30 -19.89
N HIS A 161 7.33 -23.35 -20.88
CA HIS A 161 6.98 -23.31 -22.30
C HIS A 161 6.86 -24.78 -22.78
N ILE A 162 5.69 -25.39 -22.54
CA ILE A 162 5.49 -26.82 -22.77
C ILE A 162 5.84 -27.24 -24.20
N GLY A 163 5.41 -26.45 -25.21
CA GLY A 163 5.73 -26.74 -26.61
C GLY A 163 7.24 -26.80 -26.90
N ASN A 164 8.06 -25.99 -26.24
CA ASN A 164 9.51 -26.08 -26.41
C ASN A 164 10.08 -27.26 -25.65
N ILE A 165 9.55 -27.59 -24.47
CA ILE A 165 9.98 -28.74 -23.68
C ILE A 165 9.74 -30.07 -24.45
N GLU A 166 8.62 -30.18 -25.15
CA GLU A 166 8.26 -31.36 -25.96
C GLU A 166 9.21 -31.58 -27.14
N LEU A 167 9.97 -30.57 -27.58
CA LEU A 167 10.98 -30.73 -28.63
C LEU A 167 12.16 -31.58 -28.19
N TYR A 168 12.36 -31.80 -26.89
CA TYR A 168 13.47 -32.58 -26.32
C TYR A 168 13.10 -34.03 -26.02
N ASP A 169 12.03 -34.54 -26.63
CA ASP A 169 11.59 -35.93 -26.75
C ASP A 169 11.88 -36.83 -25.52
N GLY A 170 11.39 -36.39 -24.36
CA GLY A 170 11.48 -37.13 -23.10
C GLY A 170 12.81 -37.00 -22.35
N GLU A 171 13.79 -36.30 -22.88
CA GLU A 171 15.03 -35.99 -22.13
C GLU A 171 14.74 -35.01 -20.99
N ILE A 172 13.73 -34.11 -21.15
CA ILE A 172 13.24 -33.21 -20.11
C ILE A 172 11.91 -33.75 -19.56
N ASN A 173 11.91 -34.18 -18.33
CA ASN A 173 10.75 -34.81 -17.71
C ASN A 173 10.15 -33.95 -16.58
N ARG A 174 9.04 -34.44 -16.00
CA ARG A 174 8.31 -33.64 -14.96
C ARG A 174 9.13 -33.41 -13.69
N ALA A 175 10.13 -34.23 -13.40
CA ALA A 175 11.00 -34.03 -12.24
C ALA A 175 11.88 -32.75 -12.40
N ASP A 176 12.20 -32.39 -13.64
CA ASP A 176 13.01 -31.21 -13.95
C ASP A 176 12.23 -29.92 -13.83
N TYR A 177 10.89 -29.99 -13.92
CA TYR A 177 10.02 -28.80 -13.96
C TYR A 177 10.18 -27.84 -12.77
N HIS A 178 10.46 -28.34 -11.57
CA HIS A 178 10.72 -27.52 -10.41
C HIS A 178 11.98 -26.66 -10.60
N ASN A 179 13.07 -27.28 -11.06
CA ASN A 179 14.33 -26.60 -11.32
C ASN A 179 14.22 -25.61 -12.48
N ILE A 180 13.53 -26.01 -13.55
CA ILE A 180 13.26 -25.12 -14.71
C ILE A 180 12.46 -23.90 -14.30
N LYS A 181 11.40 -24.06 -13.49
CA LYS A 181 10.61 -22.94 -12.94
C LYS A 181 11.42 -22.03 -12.01
N ALA A 182 12.46 -22.58 -11.37
CA ALA A 182 13.39 -21.83 -10.53
C ALA A 182 14.49 -21.10 -11.33
N GLY A 183 14.47 -21.19 -12.68
CA GLY A 183 15.41 -20.48 -13.54
C GLY A 183 16.67 -21.24 -13.89
N LYS A 184 16.76 -22.55 -13.60
CA LYS A 184 17.94 -23.35 -13.92
C LYS A 184 17.88 -23.85 -15.37
N ASP A 185 19.04 -23.86 -16.03
CA ASP A 185 19.23 -24.53 -17.32
C ASP A 185 19.14 -26.06 -17.16
N VAL A 186 18.91 -26.76 -18.26
CA VAL A 186 18.86 -28.22 -18.30
C VAL A 186 20.05 -28.76 -19.08
N VAL A 187 20.72 -29.81 -18.56
CA VAL A 187 21.77 -30.52 -19.26
C VAL A 187 21.16 -31.81 -19.78
N LEU A 188 21.18 -32.01 -21.11
CA LEU A 188 20.70 -33.21 -21.79
C LEU A 188 21.69 -34.38 -21.61
N SER A 189 21.25 -35.58 -21.93
CA SER A 189 22.10 -36.78 -21.89
C SER A 189 23.33 -36.72 -22.81
N SER A 190 23.24 -35.92 -23.88
CA SER A 190 24.35 -35.59 -24.80
C SER A 190 25.43 -34.69 -24.19
N GLY A 191 25.15 -34.03 -23.04
CA GLY A 191 25.97 -32.97 -22.46
C GLY A 191 25.65 -31.57 -22.98
N GLU A 192 24.71 -31.44 -23.88
CA GLU A 192 24.22 -30.13 -24.37
C GLU A 192 23.45 -29.40 -23.27
N ILE A 193 23.66 -28.07 -23.16
CA ILE A 193 22.97 -27.23 -22.19
C ILE A 193 21.82 -26.49 -22.89
N VAL A 194 20.60 -26.76 -22.46
CA VAL A 194 19.40 -26.02 -22.90
C VAL A 194 19.17 -24.83 -21.96
N PRO A 195 19.26 -23.61 -22.47
CA PRO A 195 19.06 -22.42 -21.67
C PRO A 195 17.62 -22.35 -21.10
N ASN A 196 17.48 -21.94 -19.85
CA ASN A 196 16.18 -21.77 -19.20
C ASN A 196 15.23 -20.85 -19.96
N SER A 197 15.79 -19.83 -20.63
CA SER A 197 15.03 -18.88 -21.45
C SER A 197 14.28 -19.54 -22.61
N GLU A 198 14.71 -20.68 -23.10
CA GLU A 198 14.05 -21.46 -24.15
C GLU A 198 12.91 -22.30 -23.58
N LEU A 199 13.06 -22.77 -22.35
CA LEU A 199 12.13 -23.69 -21.69
C LEU A 199 11.03 -22.98 -20.90
N THR A 200 11.13 -21.64 -20.73
CA THR A 200 10.23 -20.89 -19.86
C THR A 200 9.88 -19.52 -20.40
N ILE A 201 8.74 -19.03 -19.92
CA ILE A 201 8.30 -17.65 -20.10
C ILE A 201 8.54 -16.91 -18.78
N ALA A 202 9.24 -15.79 -18.84
CA ALA A 202 9.47 -14.95 -17.66
C ALA A 202 8.13 -14.46 -17.06
N PRO A 203 7.97 -14.46 -15.74
CA PRO A 203 6.79 -13.88 -15.11
C PRO A 203 6.77 -12.36 -15.34
N ALA A 204 5.58 -11.76 -15.22
CA ALA A 204 5.49 -10.31 -15.12
C ALA A 204 6.24 -9.83 -13.88
N ALA A 205 6.94 -8.69 -13.99
CA ALA A 205 7.70 -8.12 -12.89
C ALA A 205 6.81 -7.90 -11.66
N ALA A 206 7.33 -8.27 -10.50
CA ALA A 206 6.70 -8.07 -9.20
C ALA A 206 6.41 -6.57 -9.00
N LYS A 207 5.27 -6.25 -8.41
CA LYS A 207 4.81 -4.88 -8.20
C LYS A 207 4.98 -4.45 -6.76
N SER A 208 5.12 -3.13 -6.57
CA SER A 208 5.34 -2.55 -5.25
C SER A 208 4.59 -1.24 -5.06
N TYR A 209 4.15 -1.02 -3.84
CA TYR A 209 3.47 0.17 -3.39
C TYR A 209 4.05 0.65 -2.07
N ALA A 210 4.42 1.92 -1.99
CA ALA A 210 4.84 2.57 -0.75
C ALA A 210 3.81 3.63 -0.34
N PHE A 211 3.41 3.58 0.92
CA PHE A 211 2.53 4.56 1.57
C PHE A 211 3.34 5.35 2.60
N CYS A 212 3.50 6.64 2.38
CA CYS A 212 4.17 7.57 3.29
C CYS A 212 3.21 8.74 3.58
N SER A 213 2.50 8.68 4.71
CA SER A 213 1.63 9.76 5.18
C SER A 213 2.20 10.35 6.46
N ASP A 214 1.94 11.64 6.69
CA ASP A 214 2.34 12.40 7.87
C ASP A 214 3.83 12.28 8.20
N THR A 215 4.62 13.03 7.47
CA THR A 215 6.07 13.08 7.69
C THR A 215 6.65 14.42 7.28
N ALA A 216 7.60 14.93 8.07
CA ALA A 216 8.52 15.95 7.58
C ALA A 216 9.33 15.39 6.40
N TYR A 217 9.96 16.26 5.63
CA TYR A 217 10.87 15.86 4.55
C TYR A 217 11.99 14.96 5.10
N LYS A 218 11.95 13.67 4.73
CA LYS A 218 12.84 12.63 5.26
C LYS A 218 13.54 11.82 4.17
N PRO A 219 14.66 12.31 3.63
CA PRO A 219 15.42 11.58 2.60
C PRO A 219 15.90 10.18 2.99
N ASP A 220 15.98 9.87 4.29
CA ASP A 220 16.44 8.58 4.78
C ASP A 220 15.55 7.40 4.37
N ILE A 221 14.29 7.69 3.97
CA ILE A 221 13.39 6.65 3.46
C ILE A 221 13.70 6.24 2.01
N VAL A 222 14.49 7.02 1.27
CA VAL A 222 14.79 6.79 -0.15
C VAL A 222 15.34 5.38 -0.43
N PRO A 223 16.29 4.83 0.33
CA PRO A 223 16.77 3.46 0.10
C PRO A 223 15.68 2.40 0.27
N ILE A 224 14.73 2.62 1.19
CA ILE A 224 13.64 1.67 1.50
C ILE A 224 12.65 1.59 0.35
N ILE A 225 12.30 2.75 -0.24
CA ILE A 225 11.27 2.88 -1.29
C ILE A 225 11.85 2.95 -2.70
N LYS A 226 13.13 2.61 -2.88
CA LYS A 226 13.81 2.69 -4.17
C LYS A 226 13.09 1.86 -5.24
N ASN A 227 12.85 2.48 -6.41
CA ASN A 227 12.24 1.87 -7.60
C ASN A 227 10.82 1.33 -7.41
N VAL A 228 10.07 1.75 -6.41
CA VAL A 228 8.68 1.31 -6.25
C VAL A 228 7.81 1.73 -7.45
N ASP A 229 6.82 0.91 -7.79
CA ASP A 229 5.93 1.20 -8.91
C ASP A 229 4.99 2.37 -8.60
N LEU A 230 4.42 2.42 -7.39
CA LEU A 230 3.59 3.52 -6.90
C LEU A 230 4.11 3.99 -5.56
N LEU A 231 4.30 5.30 -5.41
CA LEU A 231 4.53 5.96 -4.13
C LEU A 231 3.35 6.87 -3.82
N TYR A 232 2.65 6.65 -2.72
CA TYR A 232 1.82 7.68 -2.09
C TYR A 232 2.68 8.43 -1.09
N HIS A 233 2.74 9.74 -1.20
CA HIS A 233 3.42 10.60 -0.24
C HIS A 233 2.51 11.75 0.15
N GLU A 234 2.48 12.09 1.44
CA GLU A 234 1.77 13.27 1.88
C GLU A 234 2.35 14.53 1.23
N ALA A 235 1.47 15.48 1.02
CA ALA A 235 1.79 16.86 0.64
C ALA A 235 0.76 17.77 1.30
N THR A 236 0.94 18.02 2.58
CA THR A 236 -0.03 18.81 3.36
C THR A 236 0.00 20.27 2.96
N PHE A 237 1.15 20.77 2.53
CA PHE A 237 1.37 22.15 2.16
C PHE A 237 1.97 22.31 0.76
N LEU A 238 1.81 23.51 0.21
CA LEU A 238 2.62 24.02 -0.88
C LEU A 238 3.83 24.76 -0.31
N LYS A 239 4.79 25.11 -1.15
CA LYS A 239 6.02 25.81 -0.79
C LYS A 239 5.76 27.16 -0.11
N ASP A 240 4.62 27.80 -0.41
CA ASP A 240 4.19 29.06 0.24
C ASP A 240 4.01 28.93 1.75
N ARG A 241 3.89 27.69 2.27
CA ARG A 241 3.75 27.37 3.69
C ARG A 241 4.80 26.37 4.19
N GLU A 242 5.96 26.35 3.60
CA GLU A 242 7.07 25.47 4.03
C GLU A 242 7.48 25.77 5.49
N ASP A 243 7.28 27.01 5.96
CA ASP A 243 7.50 27.41 7.35
C ASP A 243 6.66 26.63 8.37
N LEU A 244 5.53 26.06 7.95
CA LEU A 244 4.68 25.21 8.79
C LEU A 244 5.15 23.77 8.82
N CYS A 245 5.86 23.29 7.81
CA CYS A 245 6.25 21.90 7.69
C CYS A 245 7.10 21.42 8.88
N GLU A 246 8.07 22.22 9.32
CA GLU A 246 8.93 21.87 10.44
C GLU A 246 8.14 21.74 11.75
N LYS A 247 7.22 22.67 12.01
CA LYS A 247 6.42 22.70 13.25
C LYS A 247 5.38 21.60 13.30
N THR A 248 4.77 21.28 12.16
CA THR A 248 3.68 20.32 12.09
C THR A 248 4.18 18.92 11.70
N LYS A 249 5.44 18.79 11.28
CA LYS A 249 6.05 17.56 10.78
C LYS A 249 5.29 16.99 9.59
N HIS A 250 5.12 17.87 8.58
CA HIS A 250 4.54 17.55 7.28
C HIS A 250 5.46 17.98 6.14
N SER A 251 5.10 17.66 4.91
CA SER A 251 5.88 17.97 3.71
C SER A 251 5.13 18.91 2.77
N THR A 252 5.90 19.58 1.90
CA THR A 252 5.35 20.27 0.72
C THR A 252 5.24 19.31 -0.47
N ALA A 253 4.49 19.73 -1.49
CA ALA A 253 4.36 18.98 -2.74
C ALA A 253 5.72 18.86 -3.47
N GLU A 254 6.54 19.92 -3.48
CA GLU A 254 7.91 19.88 -4.02
C GLU A 254 8.78 18.88 -3.26
N GLN A 255 8.68 18.82 -1.93
CA GLN A 255 9.42 17.87 -1.10
C GLN A 255 9.03 16.42 -1.39
N ALA A 256 7.71 16.15 -1.54
CA ALA A 256 7.22 14.84 -1.98
C ALA A 256 7.77 14.45 -3.37
N GLY A 257 7.77 15.38 -4.32
CA GLY A 257 8.39 15.22 -5.64
C GLY A 257 9.88 14.92 -5.58
N ASN A 258 10.62 15.58 -4.69
CA ASN A 258 12.05 15.35 -4.48
C ASN A 258 12.33 13.95 -3.91
N ILE A 259 11.51 13.44 -2.98
CA ILE A 259 11.59 12.05 -2.49
C ILE A 259 11.36 11.08 -3.64
N ALA A 260 10.30 11.28 -4.44
CA ALA A 260 9.97 10.43 -5.59
C ALA A 260 11.11 10.37 -6.61
N LYS A 261 11.73 11.52 -6.94
CA LYS A 261 12.86 11.62 -7.85
C LYS A 261 14.08 10.88 -7.32
N LYS A 262 14.46 11.12 -6.06
CA LYS A 262 15.64 10.49 -5.43
C LYS A 262 15.47 8.97 -5.33
N ALA A 263 14.25 8.49 -5.05
CA ALA A 263 13.93 7.08 -4.97
C ALA A 263 13.73 6.42 -6.35
N SER A 264 13.72 7.19 -7.45
CA SER A 264 13.45 6.69 -8.81
C SER A 264 12.15 5.92 -8.90
N VAL A 265 11.09 6.39 -8.23
CA VAL A 265 9.78 5.74 -8.28
C VAL A 265 9.17 5.88 -9.67
N LYS A 266 8.27 4.97 -10.07
CA LYS A 266 7.64 5.06 -11.39
C LYS A 266 6.49 6.06 -11.44
N LYS A 267 5.72 6.19 -10.35
CA LYS A 267 4.61 7.14 -10.22
C LYS A 267 4.50 7.64 -8.80
N LEU A 268 4.31 8.95 -8.63
CA LEU A 268 3.97 9.60 -7.37
C LEU A 268 2.47 9.92 -7.31
N ILE A 269 1.83 9.57 -6.21
CA ILE A 269 0.48 9.99 -5.87
C ILE A 269 0.61 10.86 -4.63
N ILE A 270 0.16 12.12 -4.70
CA ILE A 270 0.19 13.04 -3.56
C ILE A 270 -1.20 13.21 -2.95
N GLY A 271 -1.25 13.38 -1.64
CA GLY A 271 -2.49 13.55 -0.88
C GLY A 271 -2.24 14.17 0.48
N HIS A 272 -3.19 14.02 1.41
CA HIS A 272 -3.17 14.61 2.75
C HIS A 272 -3.23 16.15 2.73
N TYR A 273 -4.04 16.70 1.80
CA TYR A 273 -4.12 18.15 1.58
C TYR A 273 -4.68 18.90 2.77
N SER A 274 -4.02 19.99 3.16
CA SER A 274 -4.55 20.91 4.17
C SER A 274 -5.85 21.56 3.69
N SER A 275 -6.80 21.72 4.62
CA SER A 275 -8.05 22.44 4.38
C SER A 275 -7.88 23.93 4.02
N ARG A 276 -6.67 24.46 4.10
CA ARG A 276 -6.35 25.85 3.68
C ARG A 276 -6.42 26.04 2.17
N TYR A 277 -6.23 24.96 1.42
CA TYR A 277 -6.22 25.02 -0.05
C TYR A 277 -7.56 24.56 -0.61
N SER A 278 -8.16 25.37 -1.46
CA SER A 278 -9.38 25.03 -2.19
C SER A 278 -9.07 24.34 -3.55
N ASN A 279 -7.90 24.65 -4.12
CA ASN A 279 -7.43 24.08 -5.39
C ASN A 279 -6.32 23.06 -5.12
N ILE A 280 -6.59 21.79 -5.39
CA ILE A 280 -5.60 20.73 -5.23
C ILE A 280 -4.69 20.55 -6.46
N GLU A 281 -5.07 21.09 -7.63
CA GLU A 281 -4.21 21.04 -8.84
C GLU A 281 -2.86 21.73 -8.62
N ALA A 282 -2.82 22.79 -7.82
CA ALA A 282 -1.57 23.48 -7.48
C ALA A 282 -0.52 22.55 -6.83
N PHE A 283 -0.95 21.51 -6.11
CA PHE A 283 -0.02 20.53 -5.55
C PHE A 283 0.63 19.67 -6.64
N LYS A 284 -0.12 19.30 -7.67
CA LYS A 284 0.42 18.57 -8.82
C LYS A 284 1.40 19.44 -9.60
N GLU A 285 1.02 20.67 -9.88
CA GLU A 285 1.86 21.65 -10.58
C GLU A 285 3.20 21.85 -9.84
N GLU A 286 3.16 22.03 -8.52
CA GLU A 286 4.37 22.19 -7.70
C GLU A 286 5.24 20.93 -7.71
N ALA A 287 4.67 19.75 -7.46
CA ALA A 287 5.43 18.50 -7.47
C ALA A 287 6.03 18.21 -8.86
N GLN A 288 5.34 18.59 -9.93
CA GLN A 288 5.80 18.41 -11.31
C GLN A 288 7.01 19.29 -11.67
N THR A 289 7.34 20.31 -10.91
CA THR A 289 8.59 21.07 -11.11
C THR A 289 9.84 20.22 -10.90
N VAL A 290 9.74 19.11 -10.15
CA VAL A 290 10.88 18.25 -9.79
C VAL A 290 10.72 16.79 -10.21
N PHE A 291 9.46 16.29 -10.36
CA PHE A 291 9.17 14.92 -10.76
C PHE A 291 7.93 14.89 -11.67
N GLU A 292 8.05 14.36 -12.89
CA GLU A 292 7.05 14.49 -13.96
C GLU A 292 5.77 13.66 -13.72
N ASN A 293 5.92 12.40 -13.31
CA ASN A 293 4.79 11.45 -13.24
C ASN A 293 4.02 11.53 -11.92
N VAL A 294 3.28 12.63 -11.73
CA VAL A 294 2.52 12.95 -10.52
C VAL A 294 1.02 12.84 -10.77
N GLU A 295 0.32 12.20 -9.85
CA GLU A 295 -1.15 12.15 -9.79
C GLU A 295 -1.65 12.69 -8.45
N LEU A 296 -2.86 13.27 -8.46
CA LEU A 296 -3.54 13.71 -7.25
C LEU A 296 -4.37 12.59 -6.64
N ALA A 297 -4.26 12.39 -5.34
CA ALA A 297 -5.18 11.51 -4.63
C ALA A 297 -6.54 12.18 -4.49
N GLU A 298 -7.59 11.50 -4.91
CA GLU A 298 -8.97 11.92 -4.70
C GLU A 298 -9.82 10.70 -4.32
N ALA A 299 -10.77 10.91 -3.41
CA ALA A 299 -11.65 9.83 -2.95
C ALA A 299 -12.49 9.25 -4.11
N GLY A 300 -12.29 7.97 -4.39
CA GLY A 300 -12.91 7.22 -5.50
C GLY A 300 -11.97 6.95 -6.67
N ASN A 301 -10.84 7.65 -6.76
CA ASN A 301 -9.87 7.37 -7.81
C ASN A 301 -9.17 6.05 -7.56
N GLN A 302 -8.83 5.37 -8.65
CA GLN A 302 -8.11 4.11 -8.67
C GLN A 302 -6.84 4.25 -9.48
N TYR A 303 -5.75 3.73 -8.94
CA TYR A 303 -4.44 3.72 -9.57
C TYR A 303 -3.98 2.28 -9.73
N SER A 304 -3.51 1.93 -10.92
CA SER A 304 -2.98 0.59 -11.19
C SER A 304 -1.61 0.68 -11.86
N THR A 305 -0.84 -0.39 -11.71
CA THR A 305 0.44 -0.54 -12.41
C THR A 305 0.27 -1.07 -13.84
N ASN A 306 -0.95 -1.36 -14.28
CA ASN A 306 -1.25 -1.72 -15.66
C ASN A 306 -1.53 -0.45 -16.47
N THR A 307 -1.02 -0.39 -17.68
CA THR A 307 -1.04 0.79 -18.58
C THR A 307 -2.40 1.13 -19.19
N ALA A 308 -3.52 0.55 -18.74
CA ALA A 308 -4.85 0.91 -19.21
C ALA A 308 -5.59 1.75 -18.16
N PRO A 309 -6.03 2.98 -18.46
CA PRO A 309 -6.85 3.75 -17.55
C PRO A 309 -8.24 3.09 -17.45
N PHE A 310 -8.62 2.67 -16.25
CA PHE A 310 -9.99 2.28 -15.94
C PHE A 310 -10.70 3.48 -15.32
N SER A 311 -11.58 4.13 -16.06
CA SER A 311 -12.58 5.03 -15.49
C SER A 311 -13.76 4.18 -15.00
N ILE A 312 -14.12 4.29 -13.73
CA ILE A 312 -15.42 3.79 -13.28
C ILE A 312 -16.47 4.71 -13.91
N LYS A 313 -17.26 4.16 -14.83
CA LYS A 313 -18.50 4.82 -15.25
C LYS A 313 -19.48 4.79 -14.09
N ASN A 314 -19.99 5.97 -13.73
CA ASN A 314 -21.04 6.22 -12.72
C ASN A 314 -22.28 5.35 -12.96
#